data_68d438e83bb48b53fc86a15bf509940d
#
_entry.id   68d438e83bb48b53fc86a15bf509940d
#
_cell.length_a   1.000
_cell.length_b   1.000
_cell.length_c   1.000
_cell.angle_alpha   90.00
_cell.angle_beta   90.00
_cell.angle_gamma   90.00
#
_symmetry.space_group_name_H-M   'P 1'
#
loop_
_entity.id
_entity.type
_entity.pdbx_description
1 polymer ?
#
loop_
_entity_poly.entity_id
_entity_poly.type
_entity_poly.pdbx_seq_one_letter_code
_entity_poly.pdbx_strand_id
1 'polypeptide(L)'
;NKILRVPGAYNPLTAKLIEEIGYDAVYVSGGVMANDLGFPDIGLTSLEDVSTRSYLISRVTNLPTIVDIDTGFKSCEKTIQTFEEFGITAVHLEDQIERKRCGHLDNKEIIPLGKMVNKIKTAVNAKKDKNFLIIARTDANSVEGIKKTIDRAKAYEDAGADIIFPEAMKDEKEF
;
A
#
# COMPACT_ATOMS: atom_id res chain seq x y z
N ASN A 1 -12.74 -8.11 18.16
CA ASN A 1 -11.91 -7.38 17.17
C ASN A 1 -12.62 -6.07 16.82
N LYS A 2 -11.90 -4.94 16.85
CA LYS A 2 -12.42 -3.63 16.45
C LYS A 2 -12.07 -3.41 14.98
N ILE A 3 -13.06 -3.00 14.17
CA ILE A 3 -12.80 -2.54 12.81
C ILE A 3 -12.21 -1.13 12.90
N LEU A 4 -11.06 -0.90 12.27
CA LEU A 4 -10.45 0.42 12.15
C LEU A 4 -11.02 1.14 10.91
N ARG A 5 -11.31 2.43 11.07
CA ARG A 5 -11.81 3.28 9.99
C ARG A 5 -10.67 4.17 9.50
N VAL A 6 -10.27 3.98 8.25
CA VAL A 6 -9.06 4.59 7.67
C VAL A 6 -9.43 5.34 6.39
N PRO A 7 -10.01 6.54 6.48
CA PRO A 7 -10.36 7.32 5.31
C PRO A 7 -9.14 7.89 4.58
N GLY A 8 -9.30 8.18 3.29
CA GLY A 8 -8.26 8.74 2.45
C GLY A 8 -8.05 10.24 2.65
N ALA A 9 -6.79 10.67 2.75
CA ALA A 9 -6.39 12.06 2.67
C ALA A 9 -5.50 12.29 1.43
N TYR A 10 -5.76 13.36 0.70
CA TYR A 10 -4.98 13.78 -0.46
C TYR A 10 -4.20 15.09 -0.22
N ASN A 11 -4.42 15.74 0.93
CA ASN A 11 -3.70 16.92 1.36
C ASN A 11 -3.70 17.07 2.90
N PRO A 12 -2.87 17.96 3.46
CA PRO A 12 -2.76 18.18 4.90
C PRO A 12 -4.08 18.58 5.58
N LEU A 13 -4.91 19.40 4.94
CA LEU A 13 -6.18 19.82 5.52
C LEU A 13 -7.11 18.64 5.74
N THR A 14 -7.22 17.75 4.75
CA THR A 14 -8.03 16.54 4.88
C THR A 14 -7.55 15.64 6.02
N ALA A 15 -6.24 15.49 6.21
CA ALA A 15 -5.71 14.70 7.33
C ALA A 15 -6.09 15.29 8.70
N LYS A 16 -6.04 16.61 8.85
CA LYS A 16 -6.51 17.28 10.09
C LYS A 16 -8.00 17.07 10.34
N LEU A 17 -8.82 17.16 9.31
CA LEU A 17 -10.26 16.90 9.44
C LEU A 17 -10.56 15.45 9.83
N ILE A 18 -9.81 14.49 9.27
CA ILE A 18 -9.91 13.07 9.63
C ILE A 18 -9.60 12.86 11.12
N GLU A 19 -8.56 13.49 11.63
CA GLU A 19 -8.19 13.43 13.05
C GLU A 19 -9.25 14.09 13.94
N GLU A 20 -9.71 15.27 13.58
CA GLU A 20 -10.72 16.04 14.35
C GLU A 20 -12.06 15.30 14.45
N ILE A 21 -12.49 14.59 13.38
CA ILE A 21 -13.70 13.77 13.36
C ILE A 21 -13.53 12.49 14.22
N GLY A 22 -12.32 12.09 14.57
CA GLY A 22 -12.05 10.95 15.43
C GLY A 22 -11.96 9.60 14.69
N TYR A 23 -11.38 9.59 13.50
CA TYR A 23 -11.02 8.36 12.79
C TYR A 23 -9.77 7.71 13.38
N ASP A 24 -9.52 6.44 13.01
CA ASP A 24 -8.49 5.62 13.64
C ASP A 24 -7.11 5.77 12.97
N ALA A 25 -7.06 6.12 11.68
CA ALA A 25 -5.83 6.32 10.89
C ALA A 25 -6.12 7.11 9.61
N VAL A 26 -5.08 7.48 8.89
CA VAL A 26 -5.14 8.18 7.58
C VAL A 26 -4.57 7.27 6.50
N TYR A 27 -5.26 7.22 5.35
CA TYR A 27 -4.79 6.51 4.16
C TYR A 27 -4.35 7.48 3.06
N VAL A 28 -3.20 7.23 2.44
CA VAL A 28 -2.69 7.98 1.29
C VAL A 28 -2.69 7.06 0.08
N SER A 29 -3.67 7.26 -0.80
CA SER A 29 -3.88 6.45 -2.00
C SER A 29 -2.94 6.85 -3.14
N GLY A 30 -2.25 5.87 -3.75
CA GLY A 30 -1.43 6.07 -4.94
C GLY A 30 -2.24 6.59 -6.13
N GLY A 31 -3.43 6.03 -6.37
CA GLY A 31 -4.31 6.49 -7.44
C GLY A 31 -4.78 7.93 -7.26
N VAL A 32 -5.09 8.35 -6.02
CA VAL A 32 -5.46 9.74 -5.72
C VAL A 32 -4.26 10.66 -5.91
N MET A 33 -3.06 10.24 -5.48
CA MET A 33 -1.83 11.03 -5.69
C MET A 33 -1.51 11.19 -7.19
N ALA A 34 -1.65 10.13 -7.98
CA ALA A 34 -1.47 10.20 -9.43
C ALA A 34 -2.44 11.22 -10.05
N ASN A 35 -3.73 11.13 -9.73
CA ASN A 35 -4.74 12.04 -10.25
C ASN A 35 -4.51 13.50 -9.84
N ASP A 36 -4.09 13.76 -8.60
CA ASP A 36 -3.76 15.11 -8.11
C ASP A 36 -2.54 15.72 -8.83
N LEU A 37 -1.64 14.86 -9.33
CA LEU A 37 -0.51 15.23 -10.18
C LEU A 37 -0.87 15.33 -11.67
N GLY A 38 -2.11 15.03 -12.05
CA GLY A 38 -2.57 15.02 -13.45
C GLY A 38 -2.15 13.78 -14.23
N PHE A 39 -1.76 12.70 -13.55
CA PHE A 39 -1.39 11.43 -14.16
C PHE A 39 -2.52 10.41 -14.07
N PRO A 40 -2.67 9.51 -15.05
CA PRO A 40 -3.45 8.30 -14.88
C PRO A 40 -2.77 7.36 -13.88
N ASP A 41 -3.57 6.56 -13.16
CA ASP A 41 -3.09 5.59 -12.17
C ASP A 41 -2.55 4.31 -12.85
N ILE A 42 -1.36 4.42 -13.43
CA ILE A 42 -0.65 3.35 -14.15
C ILE A 42 0.85 3.29 -13.81
N GLY A 43 1.22 3.69 -12.59
CA GLY A 43 2.61 3.63 -12.12
C GLY A 43 3.52 4.72 -12.70
N LEU A 44 2.99 5.91 -12.98
CA LEU A 44 3.77 7.06 -13.49
C LEU A 44 4.35 7.95 -12.38
N THR A 45 3.88 7.82 -11.17
CA THR A 45 4.40 8.57 -10.03
C THR A 45 5.77 8.06 -9.61
N SER A 46 6.63 8.96 -9.17
CA SER A 46 7.94 8.62 -8.62
C SER A 46 7.89 8.42 -7.10
N LEU A 47 8.93 7.78 -6.54
CA LEU A 47 9.12 7.73 -5.10
C LEU A 47 9.12 9.13 -4.47
N GLU A 48 9.75 10.11 -5.11
CA GLU A 48 9.82 11.49 -4.63
C GLU A 48 8.44 12.14 -4.59
N ASP A 49 7.63 11.98 -5.64
CA ASP A 49 6.27 12.51 -5.71
C ASP A 49 5.42 12.00 -4.54
N VAL A 50 5.38 10.67 -4.36
CA VAL A 50 4.52 10.06 -3.36
C VAL A 50 5.06 10.30 -1.94
N SER A 51 6.37 10.16 -1.71
CA SER A 51 6.94 10.34 -0.37
C SER A 51 6.84 11.78 0.13
N THR A 52 7.10 12.77 -0.73
CA THR A 52 6.98 14.18 -0.36
C THR A 52 5.54 14.54 0.04
N ARG A 53 4.56 14.11 -0.74
CA ARG A 53 3.15 14.37 -0.43
C ARG A 53 2.70 13.63 0.84
N SER A 54 3.11 12.39 0.99
CA SER A 54 2.81 11.61 2.20
C SER A 54 3.40 12.25 3.45
N TYR A 55 4.63 12.77 3.39
CA TYR A 55 5.23 13.52 4.47
C TYR A 55 4.44 14.79 4.82
N LEU A 56 4.00 15.56 3.82
CA LEU A 56 3.19 16.76 4.06
C LEU A 56 1.85 16.43 4.77
N ILE A 57 1.27 15.28 4.47
CA ILE A 57 0.03 14.78 5.07
C ILE A 57 0.29 14.27 6.48
N SER A 58 1.28 13.41 6.68
CA SER A 58 1.55 12.75 7.97
C SER A 58 2.00 13.74 9.04
N ARG A 59 2.82 14.74 8.71
CA ARG A 59 3.38 15.69 9.69
C ARG A 59 2.36 16.61 10.37
N VAL A 60 1.12 16.66 9.91
CA VAL A 60 0.07 17.53 10.45
C VAL A 60 -0.98 16.80 11.28
N THR A 61 -0.85 15.49 11.44
CA THR A 61 -1.74 14.65 12.24
C THR A 61 -0.94 13.74 13.16
N ASN A 62 -1.54 13.35 14.28
CA ASN A 62 -0.98 12.34 15.19
C ASN A 62 -1.49 10.92 14.87
N LEU A 63 -2.38 10.79 13.89
CA LEU A 63 -2.92 9.50 13.49
C LEU A 63 -1.88 8.68 12.72
N PRO A 64 -1.87 7.34 12.89
CA PRO A 64 -1.12 6.47 12.02
C PRO A 64 -1.43 6.74 10.55
N THR A 65 -0.41 6.78 9.69
CA THR A 65 -0.57 7.02 8.25
C THR A 65 -0.14 5.79 7.48
N ILE A 66 -1.02 5.30 6.61
CA ILE A 66 -0.79 4.18 5.68
C ILE A 66 -0.63 4.74 4.28
N VAL A 67 0.43 4.36 3.57
CA VAL A 67 0.71 4.87 2.23
C VAL A 67 0.73 3.74 1.19
N ASP A 68 0.05 3.97 0.09
CA ASP A 68 0.14 3.17 -1.14
C ASP A 68 1.47 3.47 -1.84
N ILE A 69 2.32 2.47 -1.97
CA ILE A 69 3.62 2.59 -2.65
C ILE A 69 3.67 1.82 -3.97
N ASP A 70 2.50 1.57 -4.58
CA ASP A 70 2.36 0.83 -5.82
C ASP A 70 3.13 -0.52 -5.75
N THR A 71 4.02 -0.77 -6.71
CA THR A 71 4.85 -1.99 -6.74
C THR A 71 6.17 -1.86 -5.96
N GLY A 72 6.38 -0.77 -5.20
CA GLY A 72 7.60 -0.53 -4.41
C GLY A 72 8.66 0.29 -5.13
N PHE A 73 8.31 0.96 -6.24
CA PHE A 73 9.19 1.76 -7.09
C PHE A 73 10.44 1.01 -7.56
N LYS A 74 11.49 1.73 -7.97
CA LYS A 74 12.73 1.13 -8.51
C LYS A 74 13.55 0.35 -7.49
N SER A 75 13.47 0.71 -6.20
CA SER A 75 14.20 0.07 -5.12
C SER A 75 13.30 -0.05 -3.90
N CYS A 76 12.81 -1.24 -3.65
CA CYS A 76 11.95 -1.52 -2.49
C CYS A 76 12.66 -1.15 -1.18
N GLU A 77 13.94 -1.47 -1.02
CA GLU A 77 14.74 -1.12 0.16
C GLU A 77 14.76 0.39 0.42
N LYS A 78 15.16 1.18 -0.60
CA LYS A 78 15.21 2.65 -0.48
C LYS A 78 13.81 3.23 -0.22
N THR A 79 12.78 2.66 -0.81
CA THR A 79 11.39 3.07 -0.60
C THR A 79 11.01 2.93 0.87
N ILE A 80 11.21 1.75 1.46
CA ILE A 80 10.89 1.50 2.87
C ILE A 80 11.64 2.47 3.78
N GLN A 81 12.95 2.63 3.59
CA GLN A 81 13.77 3.54 4.38
C GLN A 81 13.27 5.00 4.29
N THR A 82 12.88 5.45 3.09
CA THR A 82 12.36 6.81 2.88
C THR A 82 11.06 7.05 3.64
N PHE A 83 10.10 6.12 3.56
CA PHE A 83 8.82 6.27 4.24
C PHE A 83 8.95 6.16 5.77
N GLU A 84 9.83 5.29 6.25
CA GLU A 84 10.16 5.19 7.67
C GLU A 84 10.78 6.49 8.19
N GLU A 85 11.76 7.07 7.48
CA GLU A 85 12.38 8.35 7.82
C GLU A 85 11.38 9.52 7.83
N PHE A 86 10.33 9.45 7.04
CA PHE A 86 9.26 10.46 7.01
C PHE A 86 8.17 10.23 8.07
N GLY A 87 8.36 9.28 8.98
CA GLY A 87 7.44 9.02 10.08
C GLY A 87 6.12 8.37 9.66
N ILE A 88 6.09 7.73 8.50
CA ILE A 88 4.95 6.92 8.04
C ILE A 88 4.87 5.67 8.92
N THR A 89 3.65 5.23 9.23
CA THR A 89 3.41 4.08 10.12
C THR A 89 3.38 2.77 9.35
N ALA A 90 2.82 2.78 8.15
CA ALA A 90 2.67 1.59 7.33
C ALA A 90 2.70 1.93 5.84
N VAL A 91 3.16 0.97 5.05
CA VAL A 91 3.06 1.04 3.59
C VAL A 91 2.44 -0.24 3.05
N HIS A 92 1.71 -0.15 1.93
CA HIS A 92 1.35 -1.35 1.20
C HIS A 92 1.96 -1.35 -0.20
N LEU A 93 2.42 -2.53 -0.61
CA LEU A 93 2.96 -2.79 -1.94
C LEU A 93 2.21 -3.96 -2.57
N GLU A 94 2.02 -3.89 -3.88
CA GLU A 94 1.23 -4.84 -4.63
C GLU A 94 2.06 -5.78 -5.49
N ASP A 95 1.46 -6.92 -5.86
CA ASP A 95 2.08 -7.95 -6.68
C ASP A 95 1.85 -7.75 -8.20
N GLN A 96 1.43 -6.57 -8.65
CA GLN A 96 1.37 -6.25 -10.06
C GLN A 96 2.76 -6.07 -10.68
N ILE A 97 2.83 -6.10 -12.03
CA ILE A 97 4.02 -5.69 -12.80
C ILE A 97 4.23 -4.18 -12.67
N GLU A 98 5.42 -3.65 -13.04
CA GLU A 98 5.74 -2.21 -12.91
C GLU A 98 4.76 -1.29 -13.65
N ARG A 99 4.24 -1.73 -14.81
CA ARG A 99 3.14 -1.05 -15.50
C ARG A 99 1.81 -1.47 -14.91
N LYS A 100 1.65 -1.20 -13.63
CA LYS A 100 0.46 -1.56 -12.88
C LYS A 100 -0.79 -0.89 -13.46
N ARG A 101 -1.95 -1.40 -13.06
CA ARG A 101 -3.27 -0.80 -13.32
C ARG A 101 -3.97 -0.54 -12.00
N CYS A 102 -4.87 0.44 -12.00
CA CYS A 102 -5.76 0.64 -10.85
C CYS A 102 -6.44 -0.68 -10.48
N GLY A 103 -6.54 -0.97 -9.18
CA GLY A 103 -7.10 -2.22 -8.66
C GLY A 103 -8.51 -2.56 -9.15
N HIS A 104 -9.29 -1.55 -9.53
CA HIS A 104 -10.65 -1.67 -10.05
C HIS A 104 -10.72 -1.95 -11.57
N LEU A 105 -9.60 -1.90 -12.27
CA LEU A 105 -9.57 -2.12 -13.72
C LEU A 105 -9.26 -3.57 -14.07
N ASP A 106 -9.80 -3.99 -15.23
CA ASP A 106 -9.51 -5.30 -15.83
C ASP A 106 -8.11 -5.36 -16.45
N ASN A 107 -7.71 -6.60 -16.85
CA ASN A 107 -6.45 -6.90 -17.51
C ASN A 107 -5.21 -6.51 -16.68
N LYS A 108 -5.28 -6.71 -15.39
CA LYS A 108 -4.11 -6.63 -14.51
C LYS A 108 -3.16 -7.79 -14.81
N GLU A 109 -1.87 -7.52 -14.66
CA GLU A 109 -0.83 -8.53 -14.74
C GLU A 109 -0.07 -8.56 -13.43
N ILE A 110 0.17 -9.76 -12.91
CA ILE A 110 0.85 -9.95 -11.62
C ILE A 110 2.18 -10.67 -11.81
N ILE A 111 3.12 -10.37 -10.92
CA ILE A 111 4.43 -11.04 -10.91
C ILE A 111 4.32 -12.45 -10.32
N PRO A 112 5.25 -13.37 -10.66
CA PRO A 112 5.31 -14.68 -10.04
C PRO A 112 5.39 -14.60 -8.51
N LEU A 113 4.71 -15.53 -7.83
CA LEU A 113 4.65 -15.60 -6.36
C LEU A 113 6.03 -15.45 -5.69
N GLY A 114 7.03 -16.20 -6.15
CA GLY A 114 8.39 -16.14 -5.59
C GLY A 114 9.06 -14.77 -5.71
N LYS A 115 8.73 -13.99 -6.75
CA LYS A 115 9.23 -12.62 -6.90
C LYS A 115 8.61 -11.70 -5.86
N MET A 116 7.29 -11.82 -5.62
CA MET A 116 6.63 -11.01 -4.59
C MET A 116 7.09 -11.39 -3.18
N VAL A 117 7.24 -12.67 -2.88
CA VAL A 117 7.83 -13.16 -1.62
C VAL A 117 9.20 -12.54 -1.36
N ASN A 118 10.07 -12.50 -2.37
CA ASN A 118 11.39 -11.88 -2.24
C ASN A 118 11.28 -10.35 -2.03
N LYS A 119 10.34 -9.69 -2.71
CA LYS A 119 10.09 -8.25 -2.55
C LYS A 119 9.63 -7.93 -1.11
N ILE A 120 8.70 -8.73 -0.56
CA ILE A 120 8.25 -8.59 0.82
C ILE A 120 9.40 -8.79 1.81
N LYS A 121 10.20 -9.85 1.64
CA LYS A 121 11.39 -10.08 2.47
C LYS A 121 12.37 -8.92 2.40
N THR A 122 12.56 -8.32 1.22
CA THR A 122 13.40 -7.12 1.07
C THR A 122 12.80 -5.95 1.86
N ALA A 123 11.50 -5.72 1.78
CA ALA A 123 10.82 -4.67 2.53
C ALA A 123 10.95 -4.87 4.04
N VAL A 124 10.69 -6.09 4.52
CA VAL A 124 10.80 -6.45 5.96
C VAL A 124 12.23 -6.27 6.48
N ASN A 125 13.23 -6.65 5.70
CA ASN A 125 14.63 -6.51 6.10
C ASN A 125 15.14 -5.06 6.03
N ALA A 126 14.50 -4.20 5.24
CA ALA A 126 14.89 -2.81 5.06
C ALA A 126 14.44 -1.91 6.21
N LYS A 127 13.34 -2.26 6.90
CA LYS A 127 12.82 -1.46 8.02
C LYS A 127 13.75 -1.53 9.24
N LYS A 128 13.94 -0.40 9.91
CA LYS A 128 14.72 -0.29 11.15
C LYS A 128 13.82 -0.30 12.38
N ASP A 129 12.64 0.35 12.27
CA ASP A 129 11.63 0.31 13.32
C ASP A 129 10.75 -0.93 13.18
N LYS A 130 10.74 -1.76 14.21
CA LYS A 130 9.86 -2.95 14.26
C LYS A 130 8.36 -2.62 14.25
N ASN A 131 7.99 -1.39 14.58
CA ASN A 131 6.61 -0.93 14.55
C ASN A 131 6.17 -0.39 13.18
N PHE A 132 7.10 -0.19 12.25
CA PHE A 132 6.76 0.11 10.86
C PHE A 132 6.16 -1.12 10.18
N LEU A 133 4.96 -1.02 9.62
CA LEU A 133 4.20 -2.16 9.12
C LEU A 133 4.31 -2.30 7.61
N ILE A 134 4.52 -3.52 7.16
CA ILE A 134 4.50 -3.91 5.75
C ILE A 134 3.17 -4.60 5.44
N ILE A 135 2.39 -3.99 4.58
CA ILE A 135 1.12 -4.53 4.10
C ILE A 135 1.34 -5.11 2.71
N ALA A 136 1.13 -6.41 2.55
CA ALA A 136 1.21 -7.06 1.26
C ALA A 136 -0.16 -7.07 0.57
N ARG A 137 -0.27 -6.33 -0.54
CA ARG A 137 -1.46 -6.35 -1.39
C ARG A 137 -1.30 -7.40 -2.48
N THR A 138 -2.37 -8.14 -2.72
CA THR A 138 -2.45 -9.04 -3.87
C THR A 138 -3.64 -8.71 -4.76
N ASP A 139 -3.39 -8.57 -6.04
CA ASP A 139 -4.38 -8.37 -7.09
C ASP A 139 -4.77 -9.68 -7.79
N ALA A 140 -4.38 -10.82 -7.22
CA ALA A 140 -4.53 -12.14 -7.83
C ALA A 140 -6.00 -12.55 -8.05
N ASN A 141 -6.96 -12.04 -7.27
CA ASN A 141 -8.35 -12.49 -7.37
C ASN A 141 -8.93 -12.27 -8.77
N SER A 142 -8.65 -11.13 -9.39
CA SER A 142 -9.10 -10.84 -10.75
C SER A 142 -8.31 -11.54 -11.85
N VAL A 143 -7.14 -12.13 -11.54
CA VAL A 143 -6.21 -12.74 -12.51
C VAL A 143 -6.18 -14.26 -12.39
N GLU A 144 -6.04 -14.79 -11.18
CA GLU A 144 -5.85 -16.22 -10.88
C GLU A 144 -7.00 -16.81 -10.05
N GLY A 145 -7.93 -15.98 -9.54
CA GLY A 145 -9.07 -16.38 -8.71
C GLY A 145 -8.75 -16.58 -7.24
N ILE A 146 -9.81 -16.71 -6.42
CA ILE A 146 -9.76 -16.67 -4.96
C ILE A 146 -8.80 -17.71 -4.34
N LYS A 147 -8.76 -18.93 -4.85
CA LYS A 147 -7.87 -19.96 -4.31
C LYS A 147 -6.40 -19.54 -4.37
N LYS A 148 -5.97 -18.99 -5.51
CA LYS A 148 -4.61 -18.49 -5.70
C LYS A 148 -4.33 -17.24 -4.87
N THR A 149 -5.32 -16.40 -4.67
CA THR A 149 -5.24 -15.24 -3.78
C THR A 149 -4.94 -15.67 -2.35
N ILE A 150 -5.62 -16.71 -1.85
CA ILE A 150 -5.37 -17.28 -0.52
C ILE A 150 -3.98 -17.90 -0.43
N ASP A 151 -3.54 -18.65 -1.45
CA ASP A 151 -2.19 -19.23 -1.49
C ASP A 151 -1.12 -18.12 -1.43
N ARG A 152 -1.32 -17.01 -2.16
CA ARG A 152 -0.42 -15.84 -2.14
C ARG A 152 -0.45 -15.15 -0.78
N ALA A 153 -1.63 -14.90 -0.21
CA ALA A 153 -1.77 -14.26 1.10
C ALA A 153 -0.99 -15.00 2.19
N LYS A 154 -1.11 -16.33 2.24
CA LYS A 154 -0.35 -17.17 3.19
C LYS A 154 1.16 -17.06 2.96
N ALA A 155 1.60 -17.11 1.70
CA ALA A 155 3.02 -17.00 1.38
C ALA A 155 3.60 -15.61 1.72
N TYR A 156 2.77 -14.56 1.66
CA TYR A 156 3.17 -13.20 2.02
C TYR A 156 3.24 -13.02 3.54
N GLU A 157 2.32 -13.62 4.29
CA GLU A 157 2.39 -13.73 5.75
C GLU A 157 3.66 -14.47 6.18
N ASP A 158 3.92 -15.64 5.59
CA ASP A 158 5.15 -16.42 5.84
C ASP A 158 6.43 -15.66 5.47
N ALA A 159 6.37 -14.72 4.53
CA ALA A 159 7.47 -13.84 4.15
C ALA A 159 7.70 -12.68 5.13
N GLY A 160 6.81 -12.48 6.10
CA GLY A 160 6.88 -11.47 7.15
C GLY A 160 6.04 -10.22 6.90
N ALA A 161 5.06 -10.27 6.00
CA ALA A 161 4.07 -9.19 5.90
C ALA A 161 3.26 -9.10 7.19
N ASP A 162 3.08 -7.89 7.70
CA ASP A 162 2.34 -7.64 8.96
C ASP A 162 0.82 -7.68 8.72
N ILE A 163 0.38 -7.31 7.52
CA ILE A 163 -1.03 -7.23 7.12
C ILE A 163 -1.17 -7.72 5.67
N ILE A 164 -2.29 -8.36 5.35
CA ILE A 164 -2.66 -8.74 3.98
C ILE A 164 -3.78 -7.82 3.47
N PHE A 165 -3.62 -7.32 2.26
CA PHE A 165 -4.64 -6.54 1.57
C PHE A 165 -5.09 -7.31 0.31
N PRO A 166 -6.20 -8.07 0.38
CA PRO A 166 -6.75 -8.74 -0.80
C PRO A 166 -7.56 -7.72 -1.62
N GLU A 167 -7.14 -7.48 -2.86
CA GLU A 167 -7.80 -6.55 -3.78
C GLU A 167 -8.86 -7.26 -4.62
N ALA A 168 -9.90 -6.52 -5.02
CA ALA A 168 -10.93 -6.98 -5.95
C ALA A 168 -11.72 -8.21 -5.47
N MET A 169 -12.02 -8.30 -4.17
CA MET A 169 -12.97 -9.26 -3.64
C MET A 169 -14.38 -8.96 -4.16
N LYS A 170 -15.12 -9.98 -4.58
CA LYS A 170 -16.40 -9.83 -5.26
C LYS A 170 -17.59 -9.74 -4.31
N ASP A 171 -17.50 -10.43 -3.22
CA ASP A 171 -18.56 -10.48 -2.21
C ASP A 171 -18.00 -10.80 -0.81
N GLU A 172 -18.89 -10.78 0.20
CA GLU A 172 -18.53 -11.04 1.59
C GLU A 172 -17.99 -12.46 1.84
N LYS A 173 -18.26 -13.42 0.95
CA LYS A 173 -17.79 -14.81 1.11
C LYS A 173 -16.34 -14.98 0.69
N GLU A 174 -15.82 -14.06 -0.10
CA GLU A 174 -14.41 -14.06 -0.49
C GLU A 174 -13.50 -13.42 0.58
N PHE A 175 -14.07 -12.70 1.54
CA PHE A 175 -13.39 -12.21 2.75
C PHE A 175 -13.46 -13.22 3.89
#